data_a973510fb61353cff5e88655ede69008
#
_entry.id   a973510fb61353cff5e88655ede69008
#
_cell.length_a   1.000
_cell.length_b   1.000
_cell.length_c   1.000
_cell.angle_alpha   90.00
_cell.angle_beta   90.00
_cell.angle_gamma   90.00
#
_symmetry.space_group_name_H-M   'P 1'
#
loop_
_entity.id
_entity.type
_entity.pdbx_description
1 polymer ?
#
loop_
_entity_poly.entity_id
_entity_poly.type
_entity_poly.pdbx_seq_one_letter_code
_entity_poly.pdbx_strand_id
1 'polypeptide(L)'
;MERIKQALEKARLERQKVQGPDAYPTRIDGGDAPASMTYTHTRVVEVATEGLREKRIITDLDQNTFTDAYRILRTQVLQRLREKNWNSLAVTSPGMNEGKTLTAINLAISMAMEINHTVLLVDADLRQPAVHTYFDFDVEYGLSDYLVDDKPISKLL
;
A
#
# COMPACT_ATOMS: atom_id res chain seq x y z
N MET A 1 -19.11 -14.41 -3.13
CA MET A 1 -17.94 -15.32 -3.28
C MET A 1 -17.52 -15.51 -4.73
N GLU A 2 -18.45 -15.40 -5.68
CA GLU A 2 -18.20 -15.54 -7.13
C GLU A 2 -17.22 -14.49 -7.66
N ARG A 3 -17.43 -13.21 -7.32
CA ARG A 3 -16.56 -12.09 -7.75
C ARG A 3 -15.08 -12.25 -7.33
N ILE A 4 -14.83 -12.80 -6.14
CA ILE A 4 -13.47 -13.04 -5.66
C ILE A 4 -12.79 -14.15 -6.47
N LYS A 5 -13.51 -15.22 -6.80
CA LYS A 5 -13.00 -16.30 -7.65
C LYS A 5 -12.66 -15.79 -9.04
N GLN A 6 -13.56 -14.99 -9.64
CA GLN A 6 -13.33 -14.37 -10.94
C GLN A 6 -12.11 -13.44 -10.94
N ALA A 7 -11.95 -12.61 -9.90
CA ALA A 7 -10.80 -11.73 -9.74
C ALA A 7 -9.49 -12.51 -9.63
N LEU A 8 -9.47 -13.59 -8.84
CA LEU A 8 -8.30 -14.46 -8.69
C LEU A 8 -7.94 -15.20 -10.00
N GLU A 9 -8.94 -15.65 -10.71
CA GLU A 9 -8.74 -16.35 -11.99
C GLU A 9 -8.20 -15.40 -13.06
N LYS A 10 -8.73 -14.18 -13.14
CA LYS A 10 -8.23 -13.12 -14.03
C LYS A 10 -6.78 -12.75 -13.69
N ALA A 11 -6.45 -12.51 -12.43
CA ALA A 11 -5.09 -12.22 -11.99
C ALA A 11 -4.12 -13.39 -12.31
N ARG A 12 -4.58 -14.63 -12.24
CA ARG A 12 -3.79 -15.81 -12.62
C ARG A 12 -3.53 -15.86 -14.13
N LEU A 13 -4.52 -15.55 -14.95
CA LEU A 13 -4.39 -15.51 -16.41
C LEU A 13 -3.47 -14.36 -16.86
N GLU A 14 -3.56 -13.21 -16.21
CA GLU A 14 -2.66 -12.08 -16.50
C GLU A 14 -1.21 -12.40 -16.12
N ARG A 15 -0.95 -13.06 -15.00
CA ARG A 15 0.40 -13.53 -14.65
C ARG A 15 0.99 -14.48 -15.71
N GLN A 16 0.18 -15.32 -16.33
CA GLN A 16 0.64 -16.21 -17.40
C GLN A 16 0.99 -15.45 -18.67
N LYS A 17 0.33 -14.32 -18.95
CA LYS A 17 0.61 -13.47 -20.12
C LYS A 17 1.88 -12.62 -19.95
N VAL A 18 2.24 -12.31 -18.71
CA VAL A 18 3.36 -11.42 -18.34
C VAL A 18 4.67 -12.17 -18.10
N GLN A 19 4.72 -13.49 -18.23
CA GLN A 19 5.95 -14.29 -18.11
C GLN A 19 6.85 -14.16 -19.34
N GLY A 20 7.33 -12.93 -19.62
CA GLY A 20 8.49 -12.67 -20.46
C GLY A 20 9.66 -12.16 -19.63
N PRO A 21 10.93 -12.37 -20.04
CA PRO A 21 12.11 -12.00 -19.28
C PRO A 21 12.28 -10.48 -19.02
N ASP A 22 11.44 -9.62 -19.61
CA ASP A 22 11.54 -8.17 -19.56
C ASP A 22 10.38 -7.47 -18.81
N ALA A 23 9.57 -8.21 -18.04
CA ALA A 23 8.26 -7.72 -17.58
C ALA A 23 8.29 -6.81 -16.34
N TYR A 24 9.39 -6.69 -15.64
CA TYR A 24 9.51 -5.77 -14.49
C TYR A 24 10.85 -5.03 -14.53
N PRO A 25 10.87 -3.70 -14.44
CA PRO A 25 12.11 -2.97 -14.27
C PRO A 25 12.74 -3.41 -12.94
N THR A 26 13.71 -4.29 -13.04
CA THR A 26 14.61 -4.65 -11.95
C THR A 26 15.57 -3.48 -11.75
N ARG A 27 15.40 -2.78 -10.65
CA ARG A 27 16.33 -1.79 -10.12
C ARG A 27 16.04 -0.33 -10.46
N ILE A 28 15.59 0.38 -9.46
CA ILE A 28 15.96 1.78 -9.31
C ILE A 28 17.35 1.73 -8.65
N ASP A 29 18.42 1.89 -9.46
CA ASP A 29 19.75 2.12 -8.94
C ASP A 29 19.73 3.41 -8.11
N GLY A 30 20.27 3.34 -6.89
CA GLY A 30 20.36 4.47 -5.98
C GLY A 30 21.34 5.50 -6.51
N GLY A 31 20.85 6.43 -7.30
CA GLY A 31 21.56 7.60 -7.78
C GLY A 31 20.57 8.74 -7.95
N ASP A 32 20.82 9.81 -7.24
CA ASP A 32 20.15 11.12 -7.21
C ASP A 32 18.79 11.16 -6.53
N ALA A 33 18.59 12.20 -5.71
CA ALA A 33 17.34 12.54 -5.06
C ALA A 33 16.21 12.49 -6.10
N PRO A 34 15.07 11.82 -5.82
CA PRO A 34 13.98 11.79 -6.77
C PRO A 34 13.58 13.22 -7.07
N ALA A 35 13.65 13.59 -8.35
CA ALA A 35 12.99 14.78 -8.85
C ALA A 35 11.55 14.73 -8.29
N SER A 36 11.09 15.83 -7.70
CA SER A 36 9.77 15.94 -7.07
C SER A 36 8.74 15.19 -7.91
N MET A 37 8.17 14.10 -7.36
CA MET A 37 7.17 13.33 -8.09
C MET A 37 5.98 14.22 -8.37
N THR A 38 5.72 14.49 -9.63
CA THR A 38 4.54 15.24 -10.05
C THR A 38 3.42 14.23 -10.29
N TYR A 39 2.45 14.22 -9.41
CA TYR A 39 1.25 13.39 -9.56
C TYR A 39 0.34 14.04 -10.61
N THR A 40 0.33 13.51 -11.82
CA THR A 40 -0.45 14.06 -12.95
C THR A 40 -1.84 13.46 -13.08
N HIS A 41 -2.06 12.27 -12.53
CA HIS A 41 -3.30 11.50 -12.67
C HIS A 41 -3.85 10.95 -11.35
N THR A 42 -3.18 11.22 -10.23
CA THR A 42 -3.58 10.73 -8.90
C THR A 42 -4.24 11.88 -8.12
N ARG A 43 -5.41 11.63 -7.58
CA ARG A 43 -6.10 12.58 -6.71
C ARG A 43 -5.31 12.74 -5.40
N VAL A 44 -4.95 13.96 -5.06
CA VAL A 44 -4.37 14.28 -3.75
C VAL A 44 -5.50 14.59 -2.78
N VAL A 45 -5.52 13.88 -1.66
CA VAL A 45 -6.51 14.07 -0.58
C VAL A 45 -5.78 14.54 0.67
N GLU A 46 -6.19 15.70 1.19
CA GLU A 46 -5.73 16.18 2.49
C GLU A 46 -6.56 15.53 3.59
N VAL A 47 -5.90 14.95 4.57
CA VAL A 47 -6.55 14.27 5.70
C VAL A 47 -6.27 15.04 6.99
N ALA A 48 -7.32 15.29 7.78
CA ALA A 48 -7.20 15.98 9.05
C ALA A 48 -6.41 15.14 10.07
N THR A 49 -5.34 15.70 10.61
CA THR A 49 -4.40 15.00 11.52
C THR A 49 -5.08 14.53 12.82
N GLU A 50 -6.07 15.27 13.33
CA GLU A 50 -6.80 14.90 14.55
C GLU A 50 -7.55 13.58 14.39
N GLY A 51 -8.28 13.38 13.30
CA GLY A 51 -8.99 12.14 13.00
C GLY A 51 -8.06 10.93 12.87
N LEU A 52 -6.84 11.14 12.37
CA LEU A 52 -5.83 10.09 12.26
C LEU A 52 -5.37 9.59 13.64
N ARG A 53 -5.15 10.51 14.59
CA ARG A 53 -4.73 10.16 15.95
C ARG A 53 -5.78 9.34 16.70
N GLU A 54 -7.04 9.70 16.59
CA GLU A 54 -8.14 8.95 17.20
C GLU A 54 -8.18 7.49 16.69
N LYS A 55 -7.85 7.29 15.42
CA LYS A 55 -7.74 5.97 14.79
C LYS A 55 -6.38 5.30 14.98
N ARG A 56 -5.50 5.85 15.83
CA ARG A 56 -4.14 5.34 16.10
C ARG A 56 -3.26 5.27 14.86
N ILE A 57 -3.45 6.18 13.93
CA ILE A 57 -2.55 6.34 12.78
C ILE A 57 -1.43 7.29 13.17
N ILE A 58 -0.19 6.88 12.89
CA ILE A 58 0.99 7.70 13.16
C ILE A 58 1.02 8.92 12.24
N THR A 59 1.52 10.03 12.75
CA THR A 59 1.76 11.25 12.01
C THR A 59 3.23 11.66 12.16
N ASP A 60 3.71 12.53 11.30
CA ASP A 60 5.07 13.08 11.37
C ASP A 60 5.35 13.87 12.67
N LEU A 61 4.30 14.39 13.30
CA LEU A 61 4.37 15.14 14.55
C LEU A 61 4.44 14.24 15.81
N ASP A 62 4.17 12.94 15.67
CA ASP A 62 4.10 12.05 16.81
C ASP A 62 5.49 11.57 17.23
N GLN A 63 5.82 11.85 18.51
CA GLN A 63 7.03 11.38 19.16
C GLN A 63 6.64 10.59 20.41
N ASN A 64 6.33 9.31 20.23
CA ASN A 64 5.92 8.42 21.30
C ASN A 64 6.40 6.99 21.05
N THR A 65 6.34 6.15 22.07
CA THR A 65 6.79 4.75 22.03
C THR A 65 6.10 3.95 20.89
N PHE A 66 4.85 4.28 20.57
CA PHE A 66 4.12 3.62 19.49
C PHE A 66 4.72 3.94 18.12
N THR A 67 5.02 5.20 17.85
CA THR A 67 5.68 5.64 16.63
C THR A 67 7.09 5.05 16.52
N ASP A 68 7.84 5.01 17.64
CA ASP A 68 9.19 4.42 17.66
C ASP A 68 9.17 2.92 17.33
N ALA A 69 8.15 2.18 17.77
CA ALA A 69 8.00 0.78 17.40
C ALA A 69 7.85 0.60 15.88
N TYR A 70 7.10 1.46 15.20
CA TYR A 70 6.99 1.43 13.74
C TYR A 70 8.28 1.87 13.03
N ARG A 71 9.04 2.79 13.60
CA ARG A 71 10.38 3.16 13.07
C ARG A 71 11.34 1.99 13.11
N ILE A 72 11.35 1.23 14.22
CA ILE A 72 12.17 0.02 14.35
C ILE A 72 11.70 -1.04 13.35
N LEU A 73 10.39 -1.31 13.31
CA LEU A 73 9.81 -2.29 12.38
C LEU A 73 10.12 -1.93 10.92
N ARG A 74 9.96 -0.66 10.54
CA ARG A 74 10.32 -0.16 9.22
C ARG A 74 11.76 -0.48 8.86
N THR A 75 12.71 -0.17 9.76
CA THR A 75 14.13 -0.41 9.54
C THR A 75 14.40 -1.89 9.25
N GLN A 76 13.82 -2.79 10.05
CA GLN A 76 13.97 -4.23 9.86
C GLN A 76 13.35 -4.71 8.54
N VAL A 77 12.17 -4.21 8.19
CA VAL A 77 11.48 -4.56 6.94
C VAL A 77 12.26 -4.07 5.73
N LEU A 78 12.69 -2.80 5.71
CA LEU A 78 13.47 -2.24 4.61
C LEU A 78 14.81 -2.96 4.44
N GLN A 79 15.49 -3.30 5.53
CA GLN A 79 16.70 -4.11 5.46
C GLN A 79 16.42 -5.46 4.79
N ARG A 80 15.37 -6.16 5.20
CA ARG A 80 15.02 -7.47 4.64
C ARG A 80 14.63 -7.38 3.16
N LEU A 81 13.86 -6.35 2.78
CA LEU A 81 13.48 -6.11 1.39
C LEU A 81 14.74 -5.89 0.52
N ARG A 82 15.69 -5.07 0.98
CA ARG A 82 16.96 -4.81 0.29
C ARG A 82 17.82 -6.07 0.17
N GLU A 83 18.01 -6.81 1.25
CA GLU A 83 18.79 -8.06 1.26
C GLU A 83 18.26 -9.10 0.26
N LYS A 84 16.95 -9.15 0.09
CA LYS A 84 16.27 -10.11 -0.79
C LYS A 84 15.93 -9.56 -2.16
N ASN A 85 16.23 -8.28 -2.40
CA ASN A 85 15.83 -7.57 -3.61
C ASN A 85 14.31 -7.65 -3.87
N TRP A 86 13.52 -7.56 -2.80
CA TRP A 86 12.05 -7.51 -2.87
C TRP A 86 11.55 -6.07 -2.86
N ASN A 87 10.47 -5.82 -3.58
CA ASN A 87 9.80 -4.52 -3.67
C ASN A 87 8.35 -4.54 -3.16
N SER A 88 7.89 -5.68 -2.65
CA SER A 88 6.53 -5.85 -2.17
C SER A 88 6.50 -6.60 -0.84
N LEU A 89 5.54 -6.21 0.00
CA LEU A 89 5.28 -6.80 1.32
C LEU A 89 3.78 -7.04 1.45
N ALA A 90 3.39 -8.22 1.92
CA ALA A 90 2.01 -8.51 2.30
C ALA A 90 1.88 -8.55 3.83
N VAL A 91 0.87 -7.85 4.35
CA VAL A 91 0.47 -7.91 5.76
C VAL A 91 -0.81 -8.73 5.87
N THR A 92 -0.77 -9.80 6.63
CA THR A 92 -1.90 -10.71 6.81
C THR A 92 -2.08 -11.10 8.27
N SER A 93 -3.24 -11.63 8.62
CA SER A 93 -3.55 -12.17 9.95
C SER A 93 -4.47 -13.38 9.85
N PRO A 94 -4.46 -14.32 10.82
CA PRO A 94 -5.30 -15.52 10.81
C PRO A 94 -6.78 -15.20 11.01
N GLY A 95 -7.12 -14.10 11.67
CA GLY A 95 -8.49 -13.73 12.01
C GLY A 95 -8.89 -12.31 11.61
N MET A 96 -10.14 -11.99 11.93
CA MET A 96 -10.71 -10.65 11.75
C MET A 96 -10.33 -9.77 12.95
N ASN A 97 -10.23 -8.46 12.71
CA ASN A 97 -9.98 -7.43 13.76
C ASN A 97 -8.68 -7.61 14.57
N GLU A 98 -7.67 -8.28 14.02
CA GLU A 98 -6.36 -8.50 14.65
C GLU A 98 -5.36 -7.35 14.37
N GLY A 99 -5.83 -6.27 13.76
CA GLY A 99 -5.02 -5.08 13.50
C GLY A 99 -4.19 -5.12 12.21
N LYS A 100 -4.42 -6.07 11.29
CA LYS A 100 -3.67 -6.16 10.02
C LYS A 100 -3.70 -4.84 9.23
N THR A 101 -4.89 -4.24 9.07
CA THR A 101 -5.08 -3.00 8.31
C THR A 101 -4.39 -1.83 8.99
N LEU A 102 -4.56 -1.66 10.29
CA LEU A 102 -3.89 -0.61 11.06
C LEU A 102 -2.36 -0.75 11.00
N THR A 103 -1.85 -1.98 11.12
CA THR A 103 -0.42 -2.25 11.02
C THR A 103 0.11 -1.94 9.62
N ALA A 104 -0.61 -2.33 8.56
CA ALA A 104 -0.23 -2.05 7.18
C ALA A 104 -0.18 -0.54 6.91
N ILE A 105 -1.21 0.21 7.34
CA ILE A 105 -1.28 1.67 7.19
C ILE A 105 -0.09 2.34 7.91
N ASN A 106 0.11 2.05 9.19
CA ASN A 106 1.16 2.68 9.98
C ASN A 106 2.57 2.33 9.47
N LEU A 107 2.78 1.10 9.02
CA LEU A 107 4.04 0.71 8.40
C LEU A 107 4.25 1.45 7.07
N ALA A 108 3.22 1.55 6.22
CA ALA A 108 3.29 2.27 4.96
C ALA A 108 3.63 3.76 5.18
N ILE A 109 2.96 4.43 6.13
CA ILE A 109 3.26 5.81 6.50
C ILE A 109 4.70 5.94 7.00
N SER A 110 5.12 5.06 7.94
CA SER A 110 6.47 5.07 8.45
C SER A 110 7.52 4.89 7.35
N MET A 111 7.25 4.05 6.35
CA MET A 111 8.14 3.85 5.19
C MET A 111 8.14 5.06 4.26
N ALA A 112 6.99 5.71 4.05
CA ALA A 112 6.88 6.91 3.22
C ALA A 112 7.57 8.14 3.82
N MET A 113 7.77 8.16 5.14
CA MET A 113 8.56 9.21 5.84
C MET A 113 10.07 9.10 5.57
N GLU A 114 10.56 8.00 5.00
CA GLU A 114 11.97 7.89 4.61
C GLU A 114 12.24 8.68 3.34
N ILE A 115 13.39 9.35 3.34
CA ILE A 115 13.86 10.08 2.16
C ILE A 115 14.04 9.10 1.00
N ASN A 116 13.57 9.47 -0.17
CA ASN A 116 13.69 8.70 -1.41
C ASN A 116 12.86 7.37 -1.44
N HIS A 117 11.80 7.28 -0.64
CA HIS A 117 10.88 6.15 -0.71
C HIS A 117 9.47 6.60 -1.08
N THR A 118 8.88 5.89 -2.03
CA THR A 118 7.45 5.98 -2.34
C THR A 118 6.80 4.66 -1.99
N VAL A 119 5.63 4.72 -1.36
CA VAL A 119 4.90 3.53 -0.93
C VAL A 119 3.52 3.53 -1.57
N LEU A 120 3.18 2.45 -2.26
CA LEU A 120 1.83 2.18 -2.69
C LEU A 120 1.17 1.22 -1.67
N LEU A 121 0.18 1.70 -0.95
CA LEU A 121 -0.64 0.87 -0.07
C LEU A 121 -1.83 0.34 -0.85
N VAL A 122 -1.96 -0.98 -0.91
CA VAL A 122 -3.06 -1.66 -1.64
C VAL A 122 -3.93 -2.41 -0.65
N ASP A 123 -5.21 -2.08 -0.59
CA ASP A 123 -6.20 -2.87 0.14
C ASP A 123 -6.57 -4.12 -0.66
N ALA A 124 -5.98 -5.24 -0.30
CA ALA A 124 -6.24 -6.54 -0.92
C ALA A 124 -7.31 -7.35 -0.19
N ASP A 125 -7.95 -6.80 0.83
CA ASP A 125 -9.11 -7.43 1.49
C ASP A 125 -10.38 -7.20 0.68
N LEU A 126 -10.56 -7.98 -0.40
CA LEU A 126 -11.71 -7.87 -1.30
C LEU A 126 -13.04 -8.22 -0.64
N ARG A 127 -13.04 -8.74 0.58
CA ARG A 127 -14.26 -9.09 1.33
C ARG A 127 -14.73 -7.96 2.22
N GLN A 128 -13.78 -7.28 2.88
CA GLN A 128 -14.04 -6.19 3.81
C GLN A 128 -12.94 -5.14 3.68
N PRO A 129 -12.89 -4.41 2.54
CA PRO A 129 -11.92 -3.35 2.37
C PRO A 129 -12.15 -2.27 3.43
N ALA A 130 -11.08 -1.83 4.10
CA ALA A 130 -11.20 -0.95 5.24
C ALA A 130 -10.18 0.22 5.24
N VAL A 131 -9.17 0.23 4.37
CA VAL A 131 -8.14 1.27 4.36
C VAL A 131 -8.76 2.67 4.21
N HIS A 132 -9.70 2.86 3.30
CA HIS A 132 -10.37 4.14 3.05
C HIS A 132 -11.09 4.69 4.30
N THR A 133 -11.64 3.81 5.15
CA THR A 133 -12.36 4.22 6.37
C THR A 133 -11.44 4.82 7.42
N TYR A 134 -10.15 4.47 7.41
CA TYR A 134 -9.17 5.07 8.30
C TYR A 134 -8.84 6.51 7.95
N PHE A 135 -9.03 6.89 6.69
CA PHE A 135 -8.74 8.23 6.18
C PHE A 135 -9.99 9.07 5.91
N ASP A 136 -11.18 8.55 6.24
CA ASP A 136 -12.48 9.22 6.09
C ASP A 136 -12.76 9.74 4.68
N PHE A 137 -12.41 8.96 3.66
CA PHE A 137 -12.78 9.29 2.29
C PHE A 137 -13.58 8.17 1.62
N ASP A 138 -14.48 8.57 0.72
CA ASP A 138 -15.25 7.64 -0.08
C ASP A 138 -14.46 7.23 -1.33
N VAL A 139 -14.55 5.95 -1.67
CA VAL A 139 -14.00 5.37 -2.89
C VAL A 139 -15.12 4.98 -3.84
N GLU A 140 -15.03 5.44 -5.07
CA GLU A 140 -16.00 5.07 -6.11
C GLU A 140 -15.69 3.69 -6.68
N TYR A 141 -14.40 3.38 -6.87
CA TYR A 141 -13.90 2.13 -7.41
C TYR A 141 -12.83 1.54 -6.50
N GLY A 142 -12.81 0.21 -6.42
CA GLY A 142 -11.83 -0.54 -5.65
C GLY A 142 -11.04 -1.54 -6.51
N LEU A 143 -10.15 -2.27 -5.88
CA LEU A 143 -9.33 -3.28 -6.54
C LEU A 143 -10.18 -4.35 -7.25
N SER A 144 -11.36 -4.68 -6.71
CA SER A 144 -12.31 -5.61 -7.35
C SER A 144 -12.81 -5.12 -8.71
N ASP A 145 -13.03 -3.81 -8.85
CA ASP A 145 -13.54 -3.23 -10.11
C ASP A 145 -12.45 -3.24 -11.19
N TYR A 146 -11.18 -3.03 -10.79
CA TYR A 146 -10.04 -3.22 -11.69
C TYR A 146 -9.91 -4.68 -12.15
N LEU A 147 -9.99 -5.64 -11.20
CA LEU A 147 -9.75 -7.05 -11.48
C LEU A 147 -10.88 -7.73 -12.27
N VAL A 148 -12.12 -7.25 -12.13
CA VAL A 148 -13.31 -7.89 -12.74
C VAL A 148 -13.85 -7.09 -13.92
N ASP A 149 -13.96 -5.76 -13.75
CA ASP A 149 -14.66 -4.88 -14.68
C ASP A 149 -13.72 -4.06 -15.58
N ASP A 150 -12.40 -4.36 -15.58
CA ASP A 150 -11.38 -3.69 -16.38
C ASP A 150 -11.31 -2.16 -16.19
N LYS A 151 -11.71 -1.65 -15.02
CA LYS A 151 -11.56 -0.23 -14.71
C LYS A 151 -10.08 0.15 -14.73
N PRO A 152 -9.70 1.25 -15.38
CA PRO A 152 -8.31 1.65 -15.43
C PRO A 152 -7.76 1.99 -14.03
N ILE A 153 -6.52 1.61 -13.75
CA ILE A 153 -5.88 1.81 -12.45
C ILE A 153 -5.85 3.29 -12.04
N SER A 154 -5.79 4.20 -13.00
CA SER A 154 -5.86 5.66 -12.76
C SER A 154 -7.18 6.16 -12.15
N LYS A 155 -8.20 5.29 -12.08
CA LYS A 155 -9.47 5.58 -11.39
C LYS A 155 -9.49 5.09 -9.95
N LEU A 156 -8.48 4.29 -9.56
CA LEU A 156 -8.35 3.72 -8.22
C LEU A 156 -7.36 4.50 -7.35
N LEU A 157 -6.53 5.36 -7.97
CA LEU A 157 -5.43 6.11 -7.34
C LEU A 157 -5.79 7.59 -7.12
#